data_e72156edcb33cce440f5a5872c1af703
#
_entry.id   e72156edcb33cce440f5a5872c1af703
#
_cell.length_a   1.000
_cell.length_b   1.000
_cell.length_c   1.000
_cell.angle_alpha   90.00
_cell.angle_beta   90.00
_cell.angle_gamma   90.00
#
_symmetry.space_group_name_H-M   'P 1'
#
loop_
_entity.id
_entity.type
_entity.pdbx_description
1 polymer ?
#
loop_
_entity_poly.entity_id
_entity_poly.type
_entity_poly.pdbx_seq_one_letter_code
_entity_poly.pdbx_strand_id
1 'polypeptide(L)'
;MSTESTAMATGTPHRTREELEAGLDHVRAAPADHGPVRLIVRRPAVGEREVLEQAELDTAVGLVGDTWSVRASSRTADGSPHPDMQLTLMGTRVVALVAGHPDRWPLAGDQLYVDLDLSEANLPAGTRLALGTAIIELTPQPHTGCRKFIDRFGSEAMKFVNSPEGRTLRLRGANARVVRPGVVRVGDVARRLSADGAEP
;
A
#
# COMPACT_ATOMS: atom_id res chain seq x y z
N MET A 1 22.17 14.98 -22.09
CA MET A 1 20.99 14.28 -21.54
C MET A 1 20.92 14.67 -20.07
N SER A 2 20.06 15.62 -19.75
CA SER A 2 19.99 16.26 -18.45
C SER A 2 19.14 15.41 -17.52
N THR A 3 19.76 14.91 -16.45
CA THR A 3 19.05 14.32 -15.33
C THR A 3 18.41 15.44 -14.51
N GLU A 4 17.15 15.73 -14.76
CA GLU A 4 16.37 16.57 -13.85
C GLU A 4 16.12 15.80 -12.56
N SER A 5 16.93 16.14 -11.57
CA SER A 5 16.67 15.81 -10.16
C SER A 5 15.42 16.57 -9.74
N THR A 6 14.29 15.88 -9.69
CA THR A 6 13.04 16.46 -9.17
C THR A 6 13.23 16.79 -7.70
N ALA A 7 13.51 18.06 -7.42
CA ALA A 7 13.51 18.63 -6.09
C ALA A 7 12.11 18.45 -5.50
N MET A 8 11.99 17.56 -4.54
CA MET A 8 10.76 17.29 -3.78
C MET A 8 10.29 18.57 -3.11
N ALA A 9 9.07 19.00 -3.43
CA ALA A 9 8.45 20.21 -2.92
C ALA A 9 8.39 20.19 -1.38
N THR A 10 9.35 20.84 -0.75
CA THR A 10 9.32 21.22 0.65
C THR A 10 8.38 22.42 0.79
N GLY A 11 7.06 22.17 1.01
CA GLY A 11 6.14 23.28 1.14
C GLY A 11 4.65 22.96 1.13
N THR A 12 4.25 21.73 0.84
CA THR A 12 2.83 21.40 0.91
C THR A 12 2.40 21.28 2.39
N PRO A 13 1.44 22.08 2.84
CA PRO A 13 0.96 22.00 4.22
C PRO A 13 0.39 20.62 4.49
N HIS A 14 0.66 20.08 5.69
CA HIS A 14 0.07 18.82 6.12
C HIS A 14 -1.43 19.01 6.35
N ARG A 15 -2.21 17.96 6.11
CA ARG A 15 -3.65 17.95 6.37
C ARG A 15 -3.94 18.11 7.85
N THR A 16 -4.92 18.94 8.16
CA THR A 16 -5.48 19.06 9.51
C THR A 16 -6.34 17.82 9.84
N ARG A 17 -6.60 17.61 11.12
CA ARG A 17 -7.50 16.56 11.56
C ARG A 17 -8.91 16.71 10.96
N GLU A 18 -9.42 17.91 10.94
CA GLU A 18 -10.74 18.23 10.39
C GLU A 18 -10.84 17.87 8.89
N GLU A 19 -9.83 18.22 8.09
CA GLU A 19 -9.77 17.85 6.68
C GLU A 19 -9.74 16.33 6.48
N LEU A 20 -9.00 15.60 7.32
CA LEU A 20 -8.91 14.15 7.27
C LEU A 20 -10.24 13.49 7.64
N GLU A 21 -10.89 13.94 8.70
CA GLU A 21 -12.20 13.46 9.13
C GLU A 21 -13.29 13.75 8.08
N ALA A 22 -13.28 14.93 7.47
CA ALA A 22 -14.21 15.29 6.40
C ALA A 22 -14.09 14.41 5.14
N GLY A 23 -12.91 13.85 4.87
CA GLY A 23 -12.69 12.95 3.74
C GLY A 23 -13.06 11.48 3.99
N LEU A 24 -13.41 11.11 5.23
CA LEU A 24 -13.56 9.71 5.62
C LEU A 24 -14.73 9.01 4.91
N ASP A 25 -15.82 9.69 4.65
CA ASP A 25 -16.97 9.10 3.94
C ASP A 25 -16.62 8.73 2.50
N HIS A 26 -15.79 9.55 1.83
CA HIS A 26 -15.27 9.21 0.51
C HIS A 26 -14.38 7.95 0.56
N VAL A 27 -13.58 7.78 1.61
CA VAL A 27 -12.76 6.57 1.81
C VAL A 27 -13.66 5.34 2.01
N ARG A 28 -14.69 5.44 2.86
CA ARG A 28 -15.65 4.35 3.11
C ARG A 28 -16.44 3.93 1.88
N ALA A 29 -16.65 4.85 0.93
CA ALA A 29 -17.32 4.56 -0.33
C ALA A 29 -16.44 3.86 -1.37
N ALA A 30 -15.26 3.34 -0.98
CA ALA A 30 -14.42 2.54 -1.87
C ALA A 30 -15.11 1.24 -2.28
N PRO A 31 -14.89 0.74 -3.53
CA PRO A 31 -15.50 -0.50 -4.00
C PRO A 31 -15.09 -1.70 -3.13
N ALA A 32 -16.03 -2.62 -2.87
CA ALA A 32 -15.79 -3.78 -2.01
C ALA A 32 -15.14 -4.96 -2.75
N ASP A 33 -15.58 -5.25 -3.99
CA ASP A 33 -15.24 -6.51 -4.67
C ASP A 33 -14.06 -6.39 -5.63
N HIS A 34 -13.95 -5.25 -6.30
CA HIS A 34 -12.90 -5.02 -7.29
C HIS A 34 -12.64 -3.52 -7.50
N GLY A 35 -11.41 -3.18 -7.85
CA GLY A 35 -11.02 -1.81 -8.13
C GLY A 35 -9.66 -1.73 -8.82
N PRO A 36 -9.38 -0.63 -9.52
CA PRO A 36 -8.16 -0.52 -10.31
C PRO A 36 -6.91 -0.33 -9.44
N VAL A 37 -5.80 -0.90 -9.90
CA VAL A 37 -4.45 -0.54 -9.47
C VAL A 37 -4.14 0.83 -10.06
N ARG A 38 -3.90 1.83 -9.22
CA ARG A 38 -3.68 3.22 -9.65
C ARG A 38 -2.23 3.63 -9.66
N LEU A 39 -1.40 2.97 -8.86
CA LEU A 39 0.01 3.29 -8.76
C LEU A 39 0.78 2.05 -8.30
N ILE A 40 1.95 1.83 -8.88
CA ILE A 40 2.92 0.83 -8.46
C ILE A 40 4.22 1.54 -8.11
N VAL A 41 4.78 1.25 -6.95
CA VAL A 41 6.03 1.87 -6.47
C VAL A 41 7.01 0.79 -6.05
N ARG A 42 8.21 0.83 -6.60
CA ARG A 42 9.34 0.03 -6.16
C ARG A 42 10.25 0.87 -5.26
N ARG A 43 10.85 0.24 -4.27
CA ARG A 43 11.81 0.85 -3.34
C ARG A 43 13.18 0.21 -3.57
N PRO A 44 13.94 0.63 -4.60
CA PRO A 44 15.20 -0.02 -4.97
C PRO A 44 16.30 0.17 -3.92
N ALA A 45 16.23 1.25 -3.15
CA ALA A 45 17.13 1.51 -2.02
C ALA A 45 16.41 2.26 -0.89
N VAL A 46 17.09 2.38 0.26
CA VAL A 46 16.57 3.10 1.43
C VAL A 46 16.36 4.58 1.08
N GLY A 47 15.13 5.03 1.17
CA GLY A 47 14.74 6.42 0.83
C GLY A 47 14.33 6.61 -0.62
N GLU A 48 14.67 5.72 -1.51
CA GLU A 48 14.33 5.80 -2.94
C GLU A 48 12.92 5.30 -3.24
N ARG A 49 12.33 5.86 -4.29
CA ARG A 49 11.00 5.50 -4.81
C ARG A 49 11.05 5.57 -6.33
N GLU A 50 10.61 4.51 -6.97
CA GLU A 50 10.49 4.42 -8.41
C GLU A 50 9.05 4.07 -8.76
N VAL A 51 8.41 4.92 -9.55
CA VAL A 51 7.06 4.70 -10.06
C VAL A 51 7.14 3.82 -11.29
N LEU A 52 6.35 2.77 -11.34
CA LEU A 52 6.35 1.78 -12.40
C LEU A 52 4.99 1.70 -13.08
N GLU A 53 4.98 1.50 -14.41
CA GLU A 53 3.79 1.15 -15.18
C GLU A 53 3.41 -0.33 -15.01
N GLN A 54 4.41 -1.17 -14.75
CA GLN A 54 4.22 -2.59 -14.46
C GLN A 54 5.29 -3.11 -13.51
N ALA A 55 4.95 -4.17 -12.77
CA ALA A 55 5.88 -4.87 -11.90
C ALA A 55 5.66 -6.38 -11.97
N GLU A 56 6.72 -7.13 -11.78
CA GLU A 56 6.68 -8.57 -11.53
C GLU A 56 6.56 -8.82 -10.03
N LEU A 57 5.65 -9.70 -9.65
CA LEU A 57 5.48 -10.20 -8.29
C LEU A 57 5.95 -11.65 -8.23
N ASP A 58 6.82 -11.95 -7.28
CA ASP A 58 7.43 -13.26 -7.10
C ASP A 58 7.28 -13.75 -5.66
N THR A 59 7.09 -15.05 -5.47
CA THR A 59 6.84 -15.64 -4.15
C THR A 59 8.02 -15.55 -3.19
N ALA A 60 9.25 -15.50 -3.70
CA ALA A 60 10.45 -15.45 -2.88
C ALA A 60 10.87 -14.01 -2.53
N VAL A 61 10.72 -13.07 -3.49
CA VAL A 61 11.26 -11.71 -3.33
C VAL A 61 10.18 -10.62 -3.25
N GLY A 62 8.90 -10.96 -3.41
CA GLY A 62 7.81 -9.99 -3.43
C GLY A 62 7.78 -9.21 -4.73
N LEU A 63 7.77 -7.88 -4.68
CA LEU A 63 7.90 -7.05 -5.87
C LEU A 63 9.37 -7.08 -6.31
N VAL A 64 9.62 -7.56 -7.53
CA VAL A 64 10.99 -7.75 -8.06
C VAL A 64 11.75 -6.42 -8.09
N GLY A 65 12.94 -6.42 -7.50
CA GLY A 65 13.79 -5.23 -7.35
C GLY A 65 13.44 -4.31 -6.19
N ASP A 66 12.43 -4.64 -5.36
CA ASP A 66 12.19 -3.96 -4.09
C ASP A 66 13.14 -4.45 -3.00
N THR A 67 13.47 -3.60 -2.04
CA THR A 67 14.40 -3.93 -0.94
C THR A 67 13.83 -4.86 0.13
N TRP A 68 12.56 -5.29 0.03
CA TRP A 68 11.96 -6.13 1.08
C TRP A 68 12.80 -7.38 1.36
N SER A 69 13.20 -8.10 0.33
CA SER A 69 13.91 -9.40 0.44
C SER A 69 15.31 -9.31 1.07
N VAL A 70 15.90 -8.11 1.11
CA VAL A 70 17.24 -7.86 1.69
C VAL A 70 17.19 -7.03 2.96
N ARG A 71 16.00 -6.60 3.37
CA ARG A 71 15.84 -5.72 4.54
C ARG A 71 15.58 -6.53 5.80
N ALA A 72 16.48 -6.39 6.79
CA ALA A 72 16.30 -6.99 8.10
C ALA A 72 14.97 -6.57 8.77
N SER A 73 14.37 -7.48 9.51
CA SER A 73 13.17 -7.26 10.30
C SER A 73 13.46 -7.53 11.78
N SER A 74 13.08 -6.59 12.63
CA SER A 74 13.10 -6.80 14.09
C SER A 74 11.95 -7.71 14.58
N ARG A 75 11.07 -8.14 13.69
CA ARG A 75 9.90 -8.98 13.99
C ARG A 75 10.16 -10.46 13.71
N THR A 76 11.35 -10.81 13.20
CA THR A 76 11.80 -12.19 12.99
C THR A 76 12.96 -12.49 13.94
N ALA A 77 13.03 -13.70 14.44
CA ALA A 77 14.04 -14.09 15.43
C ALA A 77 15.48 -14.06 14.89
N ASP A 78 15.63 -14.33 13.60
CA ASP A 78 16.90 -14.37 12.87
C ASP A 78 17.23 -13.06 12.12
N GLY A 79 16.34 -12.06 12.21
CA GLY A 79 16.48 -10.80 11.48
C GLY A 79 16.15 -10.89 10.00
N SER A 80 15.67 -12.03 9.49
CA SER A 80 15.26 -12.18 8.09
C SER A 80 14.05 -11.27 7.76
N PRO A 81 13.79 -10.98 6.47
CA PRO A 81 12.57 -10.28 6.06
C PRO A 81 11.33 -11.02 6.55
N HIS A 82 10.37 -10.29 7.12
CA HIS A 82 9.16 -10.93 7.64
C HIS A 82 8.25 -11.36 6.47
N PRO A 83 7.95 -12.65 6.28
CA PRO A 83 7.23 -13.16 5.10
C PRO A 83 5.83 -12.56 4.96
N ASP A 84 5.14 -12.29 6.05
CA ASP A 84 3.81 -11.68 6.04
C ASP A 84 3.83 -10.15 5.79
N MET A 85 5.00 -9.56 5.56
CA MET A 85 5.17 -8.13 5.22
C MET A 85 5.86 -7.96 3.86
N GLN A 86 5.71 -8.94 2.99
CA GLN A 86 6.36 -8.99 1.68
C GLN A 86 5.90 -7.85 0.76
N LEU A 87 4.61 -7.58 0.76
CA LEU A 87 3.98 -6.48 0.03
C LEU A 87 3.19 -5.59 0.99
N THR A 88 3.06 -4.32 0.62
CA THR A 88 2.16 -3.38 1.28
C THR A 88 1.23 -2.74 0.26
N LEU A 89 -0.07 -2.74 0.58
CA LEU A 89 -1.12 -2.10 -0.21
C LEU A 89 -1.66 -0.90 0.54
N MET A 90 -2.00 0.17 -0.18
CA MET A 90 -2.70 1.33 0.37
C MET A 90 -3.89 1.70 -0.50
N GLY A 91 -5.02 2.06 0.11
CA GLY A 91 -6.19 2.57 -0.61
C GLY A 91 -5.89 3.93 -1.25
N THR A 92 -6.22 4.09 -2.55
CA THR A 92 -5.94 5.33 -3.27
C THR A 92 -6.68 6.53 -2.72
N ARG A 93 -7.91 6.32 -2.24
CA ARG A 93 -8.69 7.38 -1.59
C ARG A 93 -8.05 7.88 -0.31
N VAL A 94 -7.42 6.97 0.45
CA VAL A 94 -6.71 7.34 1.68
C VAL A 94 -5.44 8.11 1.36
N VAL A 95 -4.61 7.62 0.42
CA VAL A 95 -3.37 8.33 0.08
C VAL A 95 -3.67 9.69 -0.55
N ALA A 96 -4.72 9.81 -1.37
CA ALA A 96 -5.16 11.09 -1.92
C ALA A 96 -5.57 12.07 -0.81
N LEU A 97 -6.30 11.59 0.19
CA LEU A 97 -6.71 12.40 1.34
C LEU A 97 -5.49 12.86 2.17
N VAL A 98 -4.58 11.95 2.48
CA VAL A 98 -3.42 12.21 3.36
C VAL A 98 -2.33 13.03 2.64
N ALA A 99 -1.98 12.65 1.42
CA ALA A 99 -0.89 13.26 0.68
C ALA A 99 -1.31 14.50 -0.11
N GLY A 100 -2.59 14.60 -0.47
CA GLY A 100 -3.16 15.67 -1.28
C GLY A 100 -2.82 15.52 -2.75
N HIS A 101 -1.61 15.88 -3.17
CA HIS A 101 -1.21 15.83 -4.57
C HIS A 101 -0.72 14.42 -4.98
N PRO A 102 -1.05 13.93 -6.21
CA PRO A 102 -0.63 12.61 -6.68
C PRO A 102 0.88 12.37 -6.66
N ASP A 103 1.70 13.38 -6.96
CA ASP A 103 3.17 13.27 -6.93
C ASP A 103 3.74 12.93 -5.54
N ARG A 104 2.92 13.10 -4.51
CA ARG A 104 3.29 12.77 -3.12
C ARG A 104 2.86 11.36 -2.68
N TRP A 105 2.02 10.68 -3.47
CA TRP A 105 1.55 9.35 -3.11
C TRP A 105 2.69 8.35 -2.89
N PRO A 106 3.75 8.30 -3.73
CA PRO A 106 4.87 7.37 -3.52
C PRO A 106 5.56 7.55 -2.17
N LEU A 107 5.43 8.73 -1.55
CA LEU A 107 6.00 9.02 -0.23
C LEU A 107 5.36 8.19 0.89
N ALA A 108 4.14 7.67 0.72
CA ALA A 108 3.53 6.77 1.70
C ALA A 108 4.36 5.48 1.88
N GLY A 109 5.05 5.05 0.83
CA GLY A 109 6.05 4.00 0.90
C GLY A 109 5.50 2.60 0.70
N ASP A 110 4.27 2.50 0.24
CA ASP A 110 3.63 1.24 -0.16
C ASP A 110 4.03 0.88 -1.58
N GLN A 111 3.94 -0.41 -1.94
CA GLN A 111 4.24 -0.86 -3.30
C GLN A 111 3.02 -0.78 -4.22
N LEU A 112 1.82 -1.07 -3.73
CA LEU A 112 0.61 -1.14 -4.54
C LEU A 112 -0.45 -0.19 -3.99
N TYR A 113 -1.02 0.63 -4.87
CA TYR A 113 -2.11 1.54 -4.54
C TYR A 113 -3.35 1.16 -5.33
N VAL A 114 -4.41 0.80 -4.63
CA VAL A 114 -5.62 0.24 -5.23
C VAL A 114 -6.86 1.04 -4.81
N ASP A 115 -7.81 1.23 -5.72
CA ASP A 115 -9.10 1.83 -5.37
C ASP A 115 -10.07 0.73 -4.92
N LEU A 116 -9.83 0.21 -3.73
CA LEU A 116 -10.57 -0.91 -3.15
C LEU A 116 -10.72 -0.68 -1.65
N ASP A 117 -11.83 -1.13 -1.08
CA ASP A 117 -12.02 -1.17 0.37
C ASP A 117 -11.11 -2.23 0.99
N LEU A 118 -10.06 -1.78 1.67
CA LEU A 118 -9.08 -2.63 2.35
C LEU A 118 -9.46 -2.95 3.80
N SER A 119 -10.64 -2.55 4.28
CA SER A 119 -11.06 -2.74 5.67
C SER A 119 -11.00 -4.21 6.10
N GLU A 120 -10.85 -4.45 7.40
CA GLU A 120 -10.84 -5.80 7.96
C GLU A 120 -12.15 -6.55 7.73
N ALA A 121 -13.27 -5.82 7.71
CA ALA A 121 -14.57 -6.39 7.45
C ALA A 121 -14.71 -6.88 5.99
N ASN A 122 -14.14 -6.15 5.04
CA ASN A 122 -14.21 -6.51 3.62
C ASN A 122 -13.16 -7.54 3.23
N LEU A 123 -11.90 -7.34 3.65
CA LEU A 123 -10.77 -8.19 3.28
C LEU A 123 -10.08 -8.75 4.53
N PRO A 124 -10.69 -9.69 5.27
CA PRO A 124 -10.03 -10.32 6.42
C PRO A 124 -8.69 -10.98 6.02
N ALA A 125 -7.83 -11.24 7.00
CA ALA A 125 -6.59 -11.98 6.76
C ALA A 125 -6.88 -13.33 6.09
N GLY A 126 -6.04 -13.71 5.12
CA GLY A 126 -6.24 -14.89 4.28
C GLY A 126 -7.05 -14.62 3.00
N THR A 127 -7.67 -13.43 2.88
CA THR A 127 -8.33 -13.06 1.61
C THR A 127 -7.31 -12.95 0.49
N ARG A 128 -7.64 -13.54 -0.67
CA ARG A 128 -6.83 -13.48 -1.88
C ARG A 128 -7.37 -12.44 -2.86
N LEU A 129 -6.43 -11.73 -3.48
CA LEU A 129 -6.71 -10.77 -4.55
C LEU A 129 -5.97 -11.21 -5.81
N ALA A 130 -6.69 -11.27 -6.93
CA ALA A 130 -6.07 -11.34 -8.25
C ALA A 130 -5.63 -9.92 -8.66
N LEU A 131 -4.42 -9.79 -9.18
CA LEU A 131 -3.79 -8.56 -9.66
C LEU A 131 -3.06 -8.85 -10.97
N GLY A 132 -3.65 -8.48 -12.12
CA GLY A 132 -3.13 -8.91 -13.41
C GLY A 132 -3.05 -10.43 -13.49
N THR A 133 -1.86 -11.00 -13.66
CA THR A 133 -1.65 -12.47 -13.66
C THR A 133 -1.18 -13.03 -12.31
N ALA A 134 -0.90 -12.18 -11.34
CA ALA A 134 -0.47 -12.57 -9.99
C ALA A 134 -1.67 -12.78 -9.05
N ILE A 135 -1.44 -13.53 -7.97
CA ILE A 135 -2.36 -13.60 -6.81
C ILE A 135 -1.56 -13.28 -5.55
N ILE A 136 -2.11 -12.38 -4.74
CA ILE A 136 -1.59 -12.07 -3.41
C ILE A 136 -2.59 -12.48 -2.33
N GLU A 137 -2.12 -12.67 -1.11
CA GLU A 137 -2.93 -12.99 0.06
C GLU A 137 -2.69 -11.96 1.17
N LEU A 138 -3.77 -11.37 1.67
CA LEU A 138 -3.72 -10.43 2.81
C LEU A 138 -3.25 -11.17 4.06
N THR A 139 -2.30 -10.58 4.78
CA THR A 139 -1.73 -11.19 5.99
C THR A 139 -2.29 -10.56 7.26
N PRO A 140 -2.22 -11.25 8.42
CA PRO A 140 -2.70 -10.72 9.68
C PRO A 140 -1.77 -9.64 10.27
N GLN A 141 -0.59 -9.40 9.70
CA GLN A 141 0.35 -8.42 10.22
C GLN A 141 -0.20 -7.01 10.09
N PRO A 142 -0.33 -6.24 11.19
CA PRO A 142 -0.80 -4.87 11.12
C PRO A 142 0.15 -3.98 10.30
N HIS A 143 -0.39 -3.22 9.37
CA HIS A 143 0.34 -2.15 8.70
C HIS A 143 0.02 -0.82 9.40
N THR A 144 1.02 -0.26 10.08
CA THR A 144 0.86 0.95 10.90
C THR A 144 1.74 2.08 10.41
N GLY A 145 1.32 3.32 10.62
CA GLY A 145 2.14 4.49 10.38
C GLY A 145 3.39 4.48 11.28
N CYS A 146 4.50 4.97 10.75
CA CYS A 146 5.79 5.04 11.44
C CYS A 146 6.34 6.48 11.46
N ARG A 147 7.51 6.68 12.09
CA ARG A 147 8.16 7.98 12.16
C ARG A 147 8.30 8.65 10.79
N LYS A 148 8.69 7.89 9.76
CA LYS A 148 8.81 8.41 8.38
C LYS A 148 7.46 8.90 7.81
N PHE A 149 6.34 8.33 8.26
CA PHE A 149 5.01 8.78 7.85
C PHE A 149 4.69 10.15 8.47
N ILE A 150 5.07 10.38 9.74
CA ILE A 150 4.96 11.70 10.39
C ILE A 150 5.77 12.74 9.63
N ASP A 151 7.02 12.43 9.32
CA ASP A 151 7.94 13.35 8.66
C ASP A 151 7.42 13.81 7.27
N ARG A 152 6.59 12.98 6.62
CA ARG A 152 6.06 13.22 5.28
C ARG A 152 4.65 13.84 5.26
N PHE A 153 3.81 13.45 6.19
CA PHE A 153 2.38 13.77 6.18
C PHE A 153 1.87 14.42 7.48
N GLY A 154 2.74 14.56 8.47
CA GLY A 154 2.41 15.20 9.74
C GLY A 154 1.83 14.27 10.79
N SER A 155 1.75 14.81 12.02
CA SER A 155 1.29 14.06 13.19
C SER A 155 -0.20 13.73 13.13
N GLU A 156 -1.01 14.62 12.56
CA GLU A 156 -2.46 14.39 12.48
C GLU A 156 -2.80 13.25 11.52
N ALA A 157 -2.12 13.17 10.36
CA ALA A 157 -2.25 12.03 9.47
C ALA A 157 -1.84 10.71 10.15
N MET A 158 -0.76 10.74 10.94
CA MET A 158 -0.32 9.57 11.71
C MET A 158 -1.35 9.13 12.74
N LYS A 159 -1.92 10.06 13.50
CA LYS A 159 -2.98 9.76 14.49
C LYS A 159 -4.24 9.23 13.80
N PHE A 160 -4.61 9.82 12.67
CA PHE A 160 -5.77 9.44 11.88
C PHE A 160 -5.67 7.99 11.39
N VAL A 161 -4.59 7.62 10.72
CA VAL A 161 -4.44 6.25 10.18
C VAL A 161 -4.24 5.18 11.27
N ASN A 162 -3.75 5.55 12.44
CA ASN A 162 -3.53 4.65 13.59
C ASN A 162 -4.65 4.72 14.65
N SER A 163 -5.67 5.53 14.46
CA SER A 163 -6.84 5.55 15.35
C SER A 163 -7.52 4.17 15.40
N PRO A 164 -8.35 3.86 16.41
CA PRO A 164 -9.10 2.61 16.43
C PRO A 164 -9.89 2.38 15.14
N GLU A 165 -10.61 3.39 14.67
CA GLU A 165 -11.33 3.37 13.41
C GLU A 165 -10.38 3.23 12.21
N GLY A 166 -9.28 3.99 12.18
CA GLY A 166 -8.28 3.93 11.13
C GLY A 166 -7.64 2.55 10.98
N ARG A 167 -7.50 1.80 12.07
CA ARG A 167 -7.03 0.41 12.05
C ARG A 167 -8.08 -0.53 11.47
N THR A 168 -9.33 -0.44 11.90
CA THR A 168 -10.44 -1.24 11.38
C THR A 168 -10.64 -1.03 9.88
N LEU A 169 -10.55 0.22 9.42
CA LEU A 169 -10.63 0.59 8.01
C LEU A 169 -9.31 0.38 7.26
N ARG A 170 -8.24 -0.02 7.94
CA ARG A 170 -6.88 -0.14 7.39
C ARG A 170 -6.45 1.09 6.61
N LEU A 171 -6.67 2.28 7.17
CA LEU A 171 -6.32 3.54 6.51
C LEU A 171 -4.83 3.66 6.19
N ARG A 172 -3.95 3.01 6.98
CA ARG A 172 -2.53 2.94 6.64
C ARG A 172 -2.23 1.90 5.57
N GLY A 173 -3.20 1.05 5.22
CA GLY A 173 -3.05 -0.04 4.27
C GLY A 173 -2.98 -1.41 4.91
N ALA A 174 -2.67 -2.41 4.11
CA ALA A 174 -2.58 -3.81 4.51
C ALA A 174 -1.25 -4.43 4.07
N ASN A 175 -0.78 -5.42 4.82
CA ASN A 175 0.30 -6.29 4.41
C ASN A 175 -0.23 -7.49 3.61
N ALA A 176 0.57 -7.97 2.66
CA ALA A 176 0.27 -9.13 1.86
C ALA A 176 1.53 -9.92 1.50
N ARG A 177 1.32 -11.13 0.98
CA ARG A 177 2.36 -11.95 0.37
C ARG A 177 1.91 -12.45 -1.00
N VAL A 178 2.86 -12.75 -1.88
CA VAL A 178 2.59 -13.36 -3.19
C VAL A 178 2.34 -14.85 -3.00
N VAL A 179 1.22 -15.34 -3.51
CA VAL A 179 0.88 -16.77 -3.48
C VAL A 179 0.90 -17.41 -4.88
N ARG A 180 0.72 -16.61 -5.92
CA ARG A 180 0.97 -16.97 -7.32
C ARG A 180 1.78 -15.84 -7.98
N PRO A 181 2.97 -16.13 -8.53
CA PRO A 181 3.78 -15.13 -9.21
C PRO A 181 3.10 -14.66 -10.48
N GLY A 182 3.45 -13.47 -10.95
CA GLY A 182 2.89 -12.89 -12.17
C GLY A 182 3.21 -11.41 -12.31
N VAL A 183 2.57 -10.78 -13.28
CA VAL A 183 2.77 -9.37 -13.62
C VAL A 183 1.52 -8.59 -13.27
N VAL A 184 1.71 -7.44 -12.64
CA VAL A 184 0.69 -6.42 -12.37
C VAL A 184 1.01 -5.14 -13.11
N ARG A 185 -0.01 -4.47 -13.67
CA ARG A 185 0.10 -3.19 -14.39
C ARG A 185 -0.79 -2.14 -13.77
N VAL A 186 -0.41 -0.89 -13.92
CA VAL A 186 -1.31 0.23 -13.65
C VAL A 186 -2.54 0.10 -14.56
N GLY A 187 -3.73 0.20 -13.97
CA GLY A 187 -5.00 -0.04 -14.65
C GLY A 187 -5.56 -1.47 -14.52
N ASP A 188 -4.75 -2.46 -14.15
CA ASP A 188 -5.25 -3.79 -13.84
C ASP A 188 -6.28 -3.72 -12.69
N VAL A 189 -7.25 -4.62 -12.73
CA VAL A 189 -8.29 -4.70 -11.70
C VAL A 189 -7.83 -5.63 -10.57
N ALA A 190 -7.66 -5.06 -9.38
CA ALA A 190 -7.56 -5.85 -8.15
C ALA A 190 -8.94 -6.45 -7.86
N ARG A 191 -9.03 -7.78 -7.82
CA ARG A 191 -10.30 -8.50 -7.63
C ARG A 191 -10.20 -9.47 -6.47
N ARG A 192 -11.16 -9.41 -5.56
CA ARG A 192 -11.32 -10.40 -4.50
C ARG A 192 -11.67 -11.76 -5.11
N LEU A 193 -10.94 -12.79 -4.73
CA LEU A 193 -11.25 -14.17 -5.10
C LEU A 193 -12.21 -14.79 -4.07
N SER A 194 -13.08 -15.68 -4.54
CA SER A 194 -13.90 -16.51 -3.67
C SER A 194 -13.03 -17.47 -2.84
N ALA A 195 -13.54 -17.95 -1.70
CA ALA A 195 -12.82 -18.87 -0.82
C ALA A 195 -12.36 -20.15 -1.55
N ASP A 196 -13.08 -20.56 -2.59
CA ASP A 196 -12.78 -21.74 -3.40
C ASP A 196 -11.75 -21.49 -4.51
N GLY A 197 -11.19 -20.27 -4.59
CA GLY A 197 -10.18 -19.93 -5.59
C GLY A 197 -10.68 -19.88 -7.03
N ALA A 198 -11.96 -20.01 -7.25
CA ALA A 198 -12.57 -19.87 -8.56
C ALA A 198 -12.67 -18.38 -8.94
N GLU A 199 -12.27 -18.05 -10.17
CA GLU A 199 -12.67 -16.80 -10.79
C GLU A 199 -14.20 -16.87 -11.01
N PRO A 200 -14.93 -15.81 -10.67
CA PRO A 200 -16.35 -15.72 -10.93
C PRO A 200 -16.68 -15.68 -12.41
#